data_8bed4431f5559a98aa2272e83fbbbdc4
#
_entry.id   8bed4431f5559a98aa2272e83fbbbdc4
#
_cell.length_a   1.000
_cell.length_b   1.000
_cell.length_c   1.000
_cell.angle_alpha   90.00
_cell.angle_beta   90.00
_cell.angle_gamma   90.00
#
_symmetry.space_group_name_H-M   'P 1'
#
loop_
_entity.id
_entity.type
_entity.pdbx_description
1 polymer ?
#
loop_
_entity_poly.entity_id
_entity_poly.type
_entity_poly.pdbx_seq_one_letter_code
_entity_poly.pdbx_strand_id
1 'polypeptide(L)'
;MGKGGELLYRKLEEEGGVDRAMNKIKELCTDPNGGCVFWSAGAQPPELLVAGEVVMATGWNGRFFNAEVGEGAPIKQVWHGQGLDYEYFVQVKGGPNDANGNAKKALAMMTNTEMLAGSAKYIAYAPYRISSLDIIKANEPWYKDGKTEMMPQMPTSPANTKRYFLVDPFYWADNGTEIGEKWEAMKAGL
;
A
#
# COMPACT_ATOMS: atom_id res chain seq x y z
N MET A 1 11.51 -14.98 0.02
CA MET A 1 11.65 -13.55 0.33
C MET A 1 12.18 -12.85 -0.90
N GLY A 2 11.45 -11.87 -1.41
CA GLY A 2 11.84 -11.17 -2.64
C GLY A 2 13.10 -10.34 -2.42
N LYS A 3 14.15 -10.67 -3.14
CA LYS A 3 15.44 -9.94 -3.13
C LYS A 3 15.35 -8.48 -3.64
N GLY A 4 14.15 -8.04 -4.05
CA GLY A 4 13.97 -6.71 -4.66
C GLY A 4 14.11 -5.56 -3.68
N GLY A 5 13.61 -5.69 -2.46
CA GLY A 5 13.67 -4.62 -1.45
C GLY A 5 15.08 -4.34 -0.96
N GLU A 6 15.83 -5.39 -0.64
CA GLU A 6 17.22 -5.26 -0.22
C GLU A 6 18.10 -4.58 -1.30
N LEU A 7 17.86 -4.90 -2.57
CA LEU A 7 18.56 -4.24 -3.66
C LEU A 7 18.17 -2.77 -3.81
N LEU A 8 16.88 -2.44 -3.64
CA LEU A 8 16.38 -1.07 -3.73
C LEU A 8 17.06 -0.18 -2.68
N TYR A 9 17.00 -0.59 -1.40
CA TYR A 9 17.56 0.22 -0.31
C TYR A 9 19.07 0.35 -0.42
N ARG A 10 19.82 -0.71 -0.78
CA ARG A 10 21.24 -0.60 -1.07
C ARG A 10 21.55 0.40 -2.19
N LYS A 11 20.68 0.49 -3.20
CA LYS A 11 20.84 1.47 -4.28
C LYS A 11 20.54 2.90 -3.84
N LEU A 12 19.66 3.08 -2.87
CA LEU A 12 19.41 4.39 -2.26
C LEU A 12 20.53 4.81 -1.31
N GLU A 13 21.20 3.87 -0.65
CA GLU A 13 22.34 4.09 0.25
C GLU A 13 23.66 4.37 -0.50
N GLU A 14 23.79 4.01 -1.78
CA GLU A 14 24.93 4.39 -2.59
C GLU A 14 25.05 5.91 -2.69
N GLU A 15 26.28 6.44 -2.82
CA GLU A 15 26.52 7.88 -3.03
C GLU A 15 25.66 8.42 -4.18
N GLY A 16 24.88 9.46 -3.89
CA GLY A 16 23.92 10.05 -4.83
C GLY A 16 22.73 9.17 -5.17
N GLY A 17 22.48 8.08 -4.44
CA GLY A 17 21.37 7.14 -4.72
C GLY A 17 19.99 7.80 -4.64
N VAL A 18 19.74 8.55 -3.57
CA VAL A 18 18.50 9.30 -3.40
C VAL A 18 18.36 10.40 -4.45
N ASP A 19 19.43 11.11 -4.76
CA ASP A 19 19.43 12.18 -5.76
C ASP A 19 19.15 11.63 -7.16
N ARG A 20 19.67 10.45 -7.51
CA ARG A 20 19.32 9.76 -8.77
C ARG A 20 17.83 9.45 -8.82
N ALA A 21 17.22 9.00 -7.72
CA ALA A 21 15.78 8.72 -7.67
C ALA A 21 14.97 10.00 -7.84
N MET A 22 15.31 11.09 -7.14
CA MET A 22 14.64 12.39 -7.27
C MET A 22 14.76 12.96 -8.69
N ASN A 23 15.96 12.90 -9.28
CA ASN A 23 16.19 13.34 -10.65
C ASN A 23 15.36 12.55 -11.66
N LYS A 24 15.19 11.24 -11.45
CA LYS A 24 14.33 10.43 -12.33
C LYS A 24 12.86 10.81 -12.23
N ILE A 25 12.36 11.13 -11.04
CA ILE A 25 11.00 11.62 -10.87
C ILE A 25 10.84 12.99 -11.53
N LYS A 26 11.81 13.89 -11.30
CA LYS A 26 11.81 15.21 -11.94
C LYS A 26 11.79 15.11 -13.46
N GLU A 27 12.61 14.23 -14.05
CA GLU A 27 12.61 13.96 -15.50
C GLU A 27 11.22 13.57 -16.00
N LEU A 28 10.54 12.64 -15.30
CA LEU A 28 9.18 12.22 -15.66
C LEU A 28 8.16 13.35 -15.54
N CYS A 29 8.28 14.19 -14.51
CA CYS A 29 7.34 15.27 -14.25
C CYS A 29 7.51 16.48 -15.18
N THR A 30 8.72 16.65 -15.73
CA THR A 30 9.05 17.77 -16.68
C THR A 30 9.03 17.34 -18.14
N ASP A 31 8.68 16.09 -18.47
CA ASP A 31 8.56 15.64 -19.85
C ASP A 31 7.48 16.45 -20.57
N PRO A 32 7.75 16.99 -21.77
CA PRO A 32 6.79 17.79 -22.53
C PRO A 32 5.47 17.06 -22.87
N ASN A 33 5.51 15.73 -22.90
CA ASN A 33 4.34 14.88 -23.17
C ASN A 33 3.77 14.25 -21.90
N GLY A 34 4.28 14.63 -20.74
CA GLY A 34 3.93 14.08 -19.45
C GLY A 34 3.50 15.17 -18.48
N GLY A 35 3.83 14.94 -17.24
CA GLY A 35 3.52 15.82 -16.12
C GLY A 35 3.17 15.00 -14.90
N CYS A 36 3.20 15.63 -13.73
CA CYS A 36 2.83 14.94 -12.47
C CYS A 36 1.79 15.76 -11.72
N VAL A 37 0.84 15.04 -11.14
CA VAL A 37 -0.08 15.56 -10.14
C VAL A 37 0.27 14.92 -8.82
N PHE A 38 0.63 15.72 -7.82
CA PHE A 38 0.95 15.22 -6.48
C PHE A 38 -0.32 15.23 -5.63
N TRP A 39 -0.67 14.07 -5.13
CA TRP A 39 -1.86 13.91 -4.30
C TRP A 39 -1.51 13.98 -2.80
N SER A 40 -2.48 14.40 -1.99
CA SER A 40 -2.37 14.51 -0.54
C SER A 40 -3.44 13.70 0.22
N ALA A 41 -4.46 13.22 -0.49
CA ALA A 41 -5.53 12.40 0.09
C ALA A 41 -5.66 11.09 -0.68
N GLY A 42 -5.83 9.96 0.02
CA GLY A 42 -5.82 8.63 -0.57
C GLY A 42 -6.94 8.34 -1.58
N ALA A 43 -7.99 9.16 -1.64
CA ALA A 43 -9.04 9.06 -2.65
C ALA A 43 -8.65 9.70 -3.99
N GLN A 44 -7.75 10.68 -4.00
CA GLN A 44 -7.38 11.45 -5.19
C GLN A 44 -6.81 10.59 -6.33
N PRO A 45 -5.87 9.64 -6.14
CA PRO A 45 -5.31 8.88 -7.26
C PRO A 45 -6.35 8.15 -8.12
N PRO A 46 -7.30 7.38 -7.59
CA PRO A 46 -8.34 6.78 -8.42
C PRO A 46 -9.30 7.81 -9.02
N GLU A 47 -9.61 8.91 -8.34
CA GLU A 47 -10.45 9.99 -8.87
C GLU A 47 -9.81 10.64 -10.10
N LEU A 48 -8.51 10.97 -10.05
CA LEU A 48 -7.75 11.54 -11.18
C LEU A 48 -7.71 10.59 -12.40
N LEU A 49 -7.58 9.28 -12.16
CA LEU A 49 -7.65 8.28 -13.23
C LEU A 49 -9.03 8.22 -13.87
N VAL A 50 -10.09 8.20 -13.06
CA VAL A 50 -11.48 8.16 -13.55
C VAL A 50 -11.84 9.44 -14.30
N ALA A 51 -11.37 10.59 -13.85
CA ALA A 51 -11.55 11.87 -14.53
C ALA A 51 -10.73 11.98 -15.85
N GLY A 52 -9.77 11.07 -16.08
CA GLY A 52 -8.87 11.12 -17.23
C GLY A 52 -7.81 12.22 -17.15
N GLU A 53 -7.60 12.78 -15.95
CA GLU A 53 -6.58 13.81 -15.73
C GLU A 53 -5.17 13.19 -15.71
N VAL A 54 -5.06 11.93 -15.33
CA VAL A 54 -3.82 11.15 -15.39
C VAL A 54 -4.07 9.76 -16.00
N VAL A 55 -3.05 9.19 -16.62
CA VAL A 55 -3.12 7.86 -17.26
C VAL A 55 -2.54 6.76 -16.37
N MET A 56 -1.75 7.13 -15.38
CA MET A 56 -1.15 6.24 -14.37
C MET A 56 -1.14 6.95 -13.01
N ALA A 57 -1.34 6.20 -11.95
CA ALA A 57 -1.24 6.72 -10.58
C ALA A 57 -0.65 5.68 -9.64
N THR A 58 0.05 6.14 -8.62
CA THR A 58 0.46 5.32 -7.47
C THR A 58 -0.41 5.67 -6.27
N GLY A 59 -0.69 4.70 -5.42
CA GLY A 59 -1.51 4.90 -4.22
C GLY A 59 -1.79 3.58 -3.50
N TRP A 60 -2.69 3.61 -2.56
CA TRP A 60 -3.05 2.44 -1.75
C TRP A 60 -4.02 1.52 -2.50
N ASN A 61 -3.67 0.25 -2.60
CA ASN A 61 -4.43 -0.74 -3.37
C ASN A 61 -5.91 -0.83 -2.97
N GLY A 62 -6.26 -0.67 -1.70
CA GLY A 62 -7.66 -0.69 -1.26
C GLY A 62 -8.51 0.44 -1.85
N ARG A 63 -7.91 1.60 -2.15
CA ARG A 63 -8.60 2.72 -2.81
C ARG A 63 -8.86 2.41 -4.28
N PHE A 64 -7.87 1.87 -4.98
CA PHE A 64 -8.05 1.41 -6.36
C PHE A 64 -9.02 0.25 -6.47
N PHE A 65 -8.97 -0.72 -5.55
CA PHE A 65 -9.93 -1.81 -5.48
C PHE A 65 -11.36 -1.31 -5.33
N ASN A 66 -11.60 -0.33 -4.45
CA ASN A 66 -12.94 0.24 -4.29
C ASN A 66 -13.44 0.90 -5.58
N ALA A 67 -12.59 1.68 -6.25
CA ALA A 67 -12.96 2.31 -7.52
C ALA A 67 -13.18 1.27 -8.63
N GLU A 68 -12.26 0.31 -8.81
CA GLU A 68 -12.34 -0.71 -9.86
C GLU A 68 -13.50 -1.66 -9.64
N VAL A 69 -13.60 -2.28 -8.46
CA VAL A 69 -14.53 -3.36 -8.17
C VAL A 69 -15.79 -2.85 -7.50
N GLY A 70 -15.67 -1.95 -6.53
CA GLY A 70 -16.79 -1.42 -5.76
C GLY A 70 -17.68 -0.48 -6.57
N GLU A 71 -17.08 0.35 -7.42
CA GLU A 71 -17.76 1.39 -8.19
C GLU A 71 -17.82 1.09 -9.71
N GLY A 72 -17.09 0.06 -10.16
CA GLY A 72 -17.05 -0.33 -11.57
C GLY A 72 -16.27 0.64 -12.47
N ALA A 73 -15.32 1.40 -11.91
CA ALA A 73 -14.51 2.34 -12.66
C ALA A 73 -13.62 1.62 -13.69
N PRO A 74 -13.39 2.21 -14.88
CA PRO A 74 -12.60 1.61 -15.96
C PRO A 74 -11.09 1.75 -15.72
N ILE A 75 -10.63 1.37 -14.54
CA ILE A 75 -9.23 1.39 -14.12
C ILE A 75 -8.76 -0.03 -13.81
N LYS A 76 -7.44 -0.23 -13.79
CA LYS A 76 -6.83 -1.53 -13.51
C LYS A 76 -5.62 -1.42 -12.61
N GLN A 77 -5.56 -2.24 -11.58
CA GLN A 77 -4.40 -2.35 -10.71
C GLN A 77 -3.27 -3.14 -11.39
N VAL A 78 -2.06 -2.62 -11.33
CA VAL A 78 -0.84 -3.28 -11.81
C VAL A 78 0.06 -3.55 -10.62
N TRP A 79 0.26 -4.83 -10.33
CA TRP A 79 1.00 -5.31 -9.16
C TRP A 79 2.53 -5.35 -9.35
N HIS A 80 2.99 -5.23 -10.60
CA HIS A 80 4.41 -5.35 -10.90
C HIS A 80 5.21 -4.19 -10.31
N GLY A 81 6.11 -4.49 -9.39
CA GLY A 81 6.92 -3.48 -8.69
C GLY A 81 6.25 -2.85 -7.47
N GLN A 82 5.17 -3.45 -6.97
CA GLN A 82 4.48 -2.94 -5.78
C GLN A 82 5.40 -2.88 -4.56
N GLY A 83 5.18 -1.88 -3.70
CA GLY A 83 5.70 -1.84 -2.34
C GLY A 83 4.70 -2.51 -1.39
N LEU A 84 5.16 -3.51 -0.64
CA LEU A 84 4.39 -4.09 0.45
C LEU A 84 4.81 -3.42 1.76
N ASP A 85 3.83 -2.88 2.45
CA ASP A 85 4.00 -2.30 3.77
C ASP A 85 3.19 -3.08 4.82
N TYR A 86 3.58 -2.95 6.08
CA TYR A 86 2.93 -3.60 7.21
C TYR A 86 2.16 -2.57 8.03
N GLU A 87 0.89 -2.82 8.23
CA GLU A 87 0.04 -2.04 9.12
C GLU A 87 -0.03 -2.70 10.50
N TYR A 88 0.01 -1.92 11.56
CA TYR A 88 0.07 -2.40 12.92
C TYR A 88 -1.06 -1.85 13.77
N PHE A 89 -1.70 -2.70 14.54
CA PHE A 89 -2.47 -2.27 15.69
C PHE A 89 -1.53 -2.08 16.88
N VAL A 90 -1.60 -0.92 17.52
CA VAL A 90 -0.76 -0.60 18.68
C VAL A 90 -1.61 -0.27 19.89
N GLN A 91 -1.11 -0.62 21.08
CA GLN A 91 -1.70 -0.24 22.35
C GLN A 91 -0.93 0.96 22.91
N VAL A 92 -1.64 2.05 23.19
CA VAL A 92 -1.05 3.21 23.85
C VAL A 92 -0.89 2.90 25.34
N LYS A 93 0.36 2.93 25.83
CA LYS A 93 0.69 2.69 27.23
C LYS A 93 0.14 3.81 28.13
N GLY A 94 -0.40 3.44 29.28
CA GLY A 94 -0.91 4.41 30.27
C GLY A 94 -2.32 4.95 29.99
N GLY A 95 -2.98 4.49 28.94
CA GLY A 95 -4.39 4.82 28.69
C GLY A 95 -5.34 4.10 29.67
N PRO A 96 -6.59 4.56 29.83
CA PRO A 96 -7.55 4.00 30.78
C PRO A 96 -7.86 2.52 30.51
N ASN A 97 -7.79 2.09 29.26
CA ASN A 97 -8.04 0.71 28.86
C ASN A 97 -6.78 -0.17 28.89
N ASP A 98 -5.61 0.40 29.13
CA ASP A 98 -4.37 -0.34 29.34
C ASP A 98 -4.38 -1.02 30.73
N ALA A 99 -4.68 -0.25 31.78
CA ALA A 99 -4.69 -0.73 33.15
C ALA A 99 -5.72 -1.84 33.42
N ASN A 100 -6.90 -1.77 32.80
CA ASN A 100 -7.96 -2.80 32.97
C ASN A 100 -7.85 -3.96 31.96
N GLY A 101 -6.87 -3.95 31.08
CA GLY A 101 -6.62 -4.98 30.07
C GLY A 101 -7.63 -5.03 28.91
N ASN A 102 -8.56 -4.09 28.79
CA ASN A 102 -9.56 -4.08 27.71
C ASN A 102 -8.95 -3.79 26.36
N ALA A 103 -7.94 -2.92 26.26
CA ALA A 103 -7.21 -2.68 25.01
C ALA A 103 -6.60 -3.98 24.48
N LYS A 104 -5.96 -4.77 25.34
CA LYS A 104 -5.36 -6.06 24.95
C LYS A 104 -6.40 -7.08 24.49
N LYS A 105 -7.57 -7.13 25.15
CA LYS A 105 -8.68 -7.99 24.73
C LYS A 105 -9.24 -7.58 23.38
N ALA A 106 -9.41 -6.28 23.15
CA ALA A 106 -9.85 -5.75 21.87
C ALA A 106 -8.86 -6.09 20.74
N LEU A 107 -7.57 -5.89 20.96
CA LEU A 107 -6.53 -6.26 20.01
C LEU A 107 -6.56 -7.76 19.68
N ALA A 108 -6.66 -8.61 20.68
CA ALA A 108 -6.75 -10.07 20.48
C ALA A 108 -7.99 -10.46 19.64
N MET A 109 -9.12 -9.79 19.86
CA MET A 109 -10.34 -10.00 19.08
C MET A 109 -10.16 -9.49 17.63
N MET A 110 -9.71 -8.26 17.44
CA MET A 110 -9.54 -7.65 16.13
C MET A 110 -8.52 -8.37 15.25
N THR A 111 -7.53 -9.02 15.86
CA THR A 111 -6.46 -9.73 15.16
C THR A 111 -6.64 -11.25 15.12
N ASN A 112 -7.80 -11.77 15.49
CA ASN A 112 -8.06 -13.20 15.35
C ASN A 112 -8.30 -13.57 13.88
N THR A 113 -8.28 -14.86 13.58
CA THR A 113 -8.37 -15.42 12.24
C THR A 113 -9.63 -15.00 11.50
N GLU A 114 -10.78 -15.09 12.18
CA GLU A 114 -12.10 -14.83 11.59
C GLU A 114 -12.32 -13.34 11.34
N MET A 115 -11.92 -12.48 12.27
CA MET A 115 -12.08 -11.04 12.13
C MET A 115 -11.21 -10.48 11.00
N LEU A 116 -9.96 -10.94 10.89
CA LEU A 116 -9.09 -10.52 9.79
C LEU A 116 -9.59 -11.03 8.43
N ALA A 117 -10.08 -12.28 8.35
CA ALA A 117 -10.73 -12.78 7.15
C ALA A 117 -12.00 -11.97 6.82
N GLY A 118 -12.80 -11.63 7.83
CA GLY A 118 -14.02 -10.83 7.70
C GLY A 118 -13.75 -9.44 7.14
N SER A 119 -12.67 -8.76 7.52
CA SER A 119 -12.28 -7.46 7.00
C SER A 119 -12.07 -7.49 5.49
N ALA A 120 -11.52 -8.57 4.97
CA ALA A 120 -11.30 -8.75 3.54
C ALA A 120 -12.58 -8.87 2.70
N LYS A 121 -13.76 -8.99 3.31
CA LYS A 121 -15.04 -8.87 2.60
C LYS A 121 -15.34 -7.46 2.11
N TYR A 122 -14.64 -6.47 2.62
CA TYR A 122 -14.95 -5.05 2.36
C TYR A 122 -13.82 -4.30 1.70
N ILE A 123 -12.57 -4.76 1.84
CA ILE A 123 -11.40 -4.09 1.30
C ILE A 123 -10.30 -5.10 0.97
N ALA A 124 -9.55 -4.87 -0.10
CA ALA A 124 -8.52 -5.77 -0.59
C ALA A 124 -7.17 -5.61 0.14
N TYR A 125 -7.19 -5.39 1.45
CA TYR A 125 -5.99 -5.45 2.28
C TYR A 125 -5.78 -6.88 2.77
N ALA A 126 -4.60 -7.43 2.49
CA ALA A 126 -4.33 -8.81 2.83
C ALA A 126 -4.25 -9.01 4.36
N PRO A 127 -4.97 -9.97 4.92
CA PRO A 127 -4.84 -10.31 6.32
C PRO A 127 -3.40 -10.79 6.62
N TYR A 128 -2.92 -10.44 7.81
CA TYR A 128 -1.59 -10.80 8.29
C TYR A 128 -1.44 -12.30 8.60
N ARG A 129 -2.55 -12.97 8.93
CA ARG A 129 -2.56 -14.39 9.27
C ARG A 129 -2.79 -15.27 8.04
N ILE A 130 -1.93 -16.28 7.86
CA ILE A 130 -2.10 -17.31 6.84
C ILE A 130 -3.46 -18.02 7.00
N SER A 131 -3.83 -18.36 8.26
CA SER A 131 -5.12 -18.99 8.55
C SER A 131 -6.34 -18.16 8.11
N SER A 132 -6.22 -16.83 8.08
CA SER A 132 -7.28 -15.96 7.52
C SER A 132 -7.35 -16.02 6.00
N LEU A 133 -6.20 -16.13 5.33
CA LEU A 133 -6.15 -16.36 3.88
C LEU A 133 -6.74 -17.72 3.50
N ASP A 134 -6.53 -18.75 4.32
CA ASP A 134 -7.13 -20.07 4.11
C ASP A 134 -8.66 -20.02 4.20
N ILE A 135 -9.21 -19.25 5.15
CA ILE A 135 -10.67 -19.02 5.23
C ILE A 135 -11.18 -18.34 3.96
N ILE A 136 -10.53 -17.27 3.51
CA ILE A 136 -10.94 -16.54 2.30
C ILE A 136 -10.91 -17.49 1.11
N LYS A 137 -9.80 -18.17 0.87
CA LYS A 137 -9.61 -19.10 -0.24
C LYS A 137 -10.63 -20.24 -0.27
N ALA A 138 -10.99 -20.78 0.90
CA ALA A 138 -11.96 -21.87 1.01
C ALA A 138 -13.42 -21.45 0.80
N ASN A 139 -13.71 -20.14 0.87
CA ASN A 139 -15.05 -19.59 0.80
C ASN A 139 -15.24 -18.55 -0.33
N GLU A 140 -14.40 -18.56 -1.35
CA GLU A 140 -14.58 -17.68 -2.51
C GLU A 140 -15.90 -17.99 -3.26
N PRO A 141 -16.56 -16.96 -3.83
CA PRO A 141 -16.23 -15.54 -3.84
C PRO A 141 -16.47 -14.88 -2.46
N TRP A 142 -15.43 -14.17 -1.93
CA TRP A 142 -15.44 -13.68 -0.55
C TRP A 142 -15.87 -12.21 -0.39
N TYR A 143 -15.84 -11.41 -1.46
CA TYR A 143 -16.25 -10.01 -1.38
C TYR A 143 -17.75 -9.90 -1.03
N LYS A 144 -18.12 -8.79 -0.41
CA LYS A 144 -19.50 -8.52 0.04
C LYS A 144 -20.57 -8.57 -1.07
N ASP A 145 -20.17 -8.48 -2.33
CA ASP A 145 -21.06 -8.58 -3.48
C ASP A 145 -21.47 -10.03 -3.82
N GLY A 146 -20.84 -11.02 -3.19
CA GLY A 146 -21.05 -12.44 -3.41
C GLY A 146 -20.64 -12.96 -4.80
N LYS A 147 -19.84 -12.20 -5.54
CA LYS A 147 -19.41 -12.50 -6.92
C LYS A 147 -17.91 -12.38 -7.13
N THR A 148 -17.27 -11.45 -6.46
CA THR A 148 -15.85 -11.14 -6.65
C THR A 148 -14.98 -12.04 -5.78
N GLU A 149 -14.05 -12.74 -6.41
CA GLU A 149 -12.99 -13.47 -5.73
C GLU A 149 -11.99 -12.47 -5.15
N MET A 150 -11.66 -12.62 -3.86
CA MET A 150 -10.76 -11.69 -3.16
C MET A 150 -9.29 -12.10 -3.23
N MET A 151 -8.98 -13.39 -3.36
CA MET A 151 -7.58 -13.84 -3.45
C MET A 151 -6.80 -13.19 -4.60
N PRO A 152 -7.34 -13.03 -5.82
CA PRO A 152 -6.67 -12.29 -6.90
C PRO A 152 -6.46 -10.79 -6.60
N GLN A 153 -7.27 -10.21 -5.72
CA GLN A 153 -7.21 -8.81 -5.35
C GLN A 153 -6.23 -8.52 -4.18
N MET A 154 -5.69 -9.56 -3.56
CA MET A 154 -4.78 -9.40 -2.41
C MET A 154 -3.36 -9.07 -2.87
N PRO A 155 -2.70 -8.04 -2.29
CA PRO A 155 -1.33 -7.70 -2.61
C PRO A 155 -0.33 -8.83 -2.35
N THR A 156 -0.66 -9.73 -1.41
CA THR A 156 0.18 -10.88 -1.02
C THR A 156 -0.11 -12.16 -1.81
N SER A 157 -1.04 -12.14 -2.77
CA SER A 157 -1.32 -13.34 -3.55
C SER A 157 -0.09 -13.75 -4.38
N PRO A 158 0.12 -15.06 -4.63
CA PRO A 158 1.28 -15.54 -5.39
C PRO A 158 1.39 -14.93 -6.79
N ALA A 159 0.28 -14.61 -7.44
CA ALA A 159 0.25 -13.95 -8.74
C ALA A 159 0.78 -12.52 -8.69
N ASN A 160 0.51 -11.81 -7.58
CA ASN A 160 0.80 -10.39 -7.39
C ASN A 160 2.20 -10.15 -6.79
N THR A 161 2.80 -11.18 -6.16
CA THR A 161 4.12 -11.10 -5.53
C THR A 161 5.27 -11.59 -6.42
N LYS A 162 5.11 -11.60 -7.73
CA LYS A 162 6.18 -11.98 -8.66
C LYS A 162 7.35 -10.98 -8.66
N ARG A 163 7.04 -9.71 -8.51
CA ARG A 163 8.02 -8.64 -8.36
C ARG A 163 7.47 -7.58 -7.42
N TYR A 164 8.07 -7.47 -6.25
CA TYR A 164 7.70 -6.50 -5.20
C TYR A 164 8.92 -6.16 -4.37
N PHE A 165 8.82 -5.12 -3.56
CA PHE A 165 9.75 -4.84 -2.48
C PHE A 165 8.98 -4.70 -1.16
N LEU A 166 9.65 -4.97 -0.06
CA LEU A 166 9.13 -4.68 1.27
C LEU A 166 9.56 -3.27 1.66
N VAL A 167 8.64 -2.50 2.21
CA VAL A 167 8.97 -1.22 2.82
C VAL A 167 9.79 -1.51 4.07
N ASP A 168 10.98 -0.91 4.15
CA ASP A 168 11.89 -1.08 5.28
C ASP A 168 11.69 0.04 6.30
N PRO A 169 11.03 -0.23 7.43
CA PRO A 169 10.74 0.79 8.43
C PRO A 169 12.01 1.35 9.10
N PHE A 170 13.09 0.57 9.18
CA PHE A 170 14.35 1.03 9.77
C PHE A 170 15.04 2.01 8.84
N TYR A 171 15.15 1.70 7.55
CA TYR A 171 15.67 2.62 6.56
C TYR A 171 14.94 3.97 6.60
N TRP A 172 13.60 3.94 6.62
CA TRP A 172 12.79 5.14 6.65
C TRP A 172 12.84 5.88 8.00
N ALA A 173 13.03 5.17 9.11
CA ALA A 173 13.25 5.80 10.41
C ALA A 173 14.55 6.63 10.43
N ASP A 174 15.61 6.12 9.80
CA ASP A 174 16.91 6.75 9.79
C ASP A 174 17.03 7.86 8.73
N ASN A 175 16.42 7.68 7.56
CA ASN A 175 16.63 8.54 6.38
C ASN A 175 15.40 9.37 5.98
N GLY A 176 14.22 9.08 6.54
CA GLY A 176 12.95 9.65 6.05
C GLY A 176 12.87 11.18 6.15
N THR A 177 13.49 11.79 7.15
CA THR A 177 13.49 13.26 7.30
C THR A 177 14.28 13.92 6.16
N GLU A 178 15.52 13.48 5.93
CA GLU A 178 16.36 14.03 4.86
C GLU A 178 15.76 13.80 3.47
N ILE A 179 15.26 12.59 3.22
CA ILE A 179 14.59 12.25 1.96
C ILE A 179 13.32 13.08 1.77
N GLY A 180 12.57 13.33 2.83
CA GLY A 180 11.40 14.19 2.82
C GLY A 180 11.72 15.64 2.45
N GLU A 181 12.80 16.21 3.00
CA GLU A 181 13.26 17.54 2.65
C GLU A 181 13.69 17.63 1.16
N LYS A 182 14.44 16.64 0.67
CA LYS A 182 14.80 16.54 -0.75
C LYS A 182 13.57 16.42 -1.66
N TRP A 183 12.58 15.67 -1.24
CA TRP A 183 11.31 15.53 -1.94
C TRP A 183 10.55 16.86 -2.07
N GLU A 184 10.41 17.59 -0.97
CA GLU A 184 9.75 18.90 -0.98
C GLU A 184 10.52 19.92 -1.84
N ALA A 185 11.85 19.94 -1.72
CA ALA A 185 12.69 20.79 -2.54
C ALA A 185 12.57 20.45 -4.05
N MET A 186 12.52 19.17 -4.39
CA MET A 186 12.32 18.71 -5.77
C MET A 186 10.97 19.17 -6.33
N LYS A 187 9.89 19.00 -5.57
CA LYS A 187 8.54 19.46 -5.95
C LYS A 187 8.46 20.97 -6.15
N ALA A 188 9.10 21.73 -5.28
CA ALA A 188 9.12 23.20 -5.39
C ALA A 188 9.89 23.69 -6.63
N GLY A 189 10.70 22.87 -7.24
CA GLY A 189 11.46 23.17 -8.47
C GLY A 189 10.83 22.62 -9.75
N LEU A 190 9.58 22.12 -9.69
CA LEU A 190 8.78 21.69 -10.84
C LEU A 190 7.81 22.78 -11.25
#